data_2bed440cc6b55d17a5a3605bd86a505b
#
_entry.id   2bed440cc6b55d17a5a3605bd86a505b
#
_cell.length_a   1.000
_cell.length_b   1.000
_cell.length_c   1.000
_cell.angle_alpha   90.00
_cell.angle_beta   90.00
_cell.angle_gamma   90.00
#
_symmetry.space_group_name_H-M   'P 1'
#
loop_
_entity.id
_entity.type
_entity.pdbx_description
1 polymer ?
#
loop_
_entity_poly.entity_id
_entity_poly.type
_entity_poly.pdbx_seq_one_letter_code
_entity_poly.pdbx_strand_id
1 'polypeptide(L)'
;MTFKQAMMSEKSENLWAATKSELNSMEKNGVWKLVTLPQGCKPIGCKWVFKTKGNSKGQVNRYKARLVAKGFTQKEGIDYNETFSPVSTKDSLRIIMALVAKFDLHLHQMDVKTAFLNGDLEEEIYMMQP
;
A
#
# COMPACT_ATOMS: atom_id res chain seq x y z
N MET A 1 -10.86 8.93 -9.35
CA MET A 1 -11.40 9.93 -8.38
C MET A 1 -10.22 10.57 -7.69
N THR A 2 -10.11 11.89 -7.74
CA THR A 2 -9.09 12.67 -7.01
C THR A 2 -9.51 12.82 -5.55
N PHE A 3 -8.58 13.23 -4.66
CA PHE A 3 -8.89 13.52 -3.26
C PHE A 3 -10.00 14.58 -3.13
N LYS A 4 -9.91 15.68 -3.88
CA LYS A 4 -10.93 16.73 -3.90
C LYS A 4 -12.30 16.20 -4.30
N GLN A 5 -12.38 15.37 -5.34
CA GLN A 5 -13.63 14.73 -5.77
C GLN A 5 -14.19 13.77 -4.71
N ALA A 6 -13.32 13.05 -4.02
CA ALA A 6 -13.72 12.14 -2.94
C ALA A 6 -14.35 12.90 -1.77
N MET A 7 -13.75 14.03 -1.38
CA MET A 7 -14.25 14.87 -0.27
C MET A 7 -15.53 15.63 -0.60
N MET A 8 -15.85 15.82 -1.88
CA MET A 8 -17.09 16.44 -2.37
C MET A 8 -18.21 15.42 -2.67
N SER A 9 -17.95 14.13 -2.51
CA SER A 9 -18.92 13.07 -2.80
C SER A 9 -19.85 12.80 -1.61
N GLU A 10 -21.01 12.22 -1.86
CA GLU A 10 -21.93 11.73 -0.81
C GLU A 10 -21.29 10.74 0.17
N LYS A 11 -20.15 10.14 -0.23
CA LYS A 11 -19.38 9.14 0.56
C LYS A 11 -18.18 9.77 1.26
N SER A 12 -18.10 11.09 1.34
CA SER A 12 -16.95 11.84 1.84
C SER A 12 -16.54 11.43 3.26
N GLU A 13 -17.48 11.25 4.18
CA GLU A 13 -17.19 10.84 5.56
C GLU A 13 -16.50 9.46 5.63
N ASN A 14 -17.02 8.49 4.88
CA ASN A 14 -16.44 7.15 4.84
C ASN A 14 -15.06 7.12 4.18
N LEU A 15 -14.88 7.91 3.12
CA LEU A 15 -13.60 8.04 2.42
C LEU A 15 -12.58 8.79 3.27
N TRP A 16 -13.03 9.79 4.02
CA TRP A 16 -12.18 10.50 4.98
C TRP A 16 -11.73 9.60 6.14
N ALA A 17 -12.65 8.80 6.70
CA ALA A 17 -12.29 7.81 7.72
C ALA A 17 -11.27 6.79 7.20
N ALA A 18 -11.42 6.32 5.95
CA ALA A 18 -10.46 5.45 5.32
C ALA A 18 -9.09 6.13 5.10
N THR A 19 -9.08 7.42 4.73
CA THR A 19 -7.87 8.23 4.58
C THR A 19 -7.13 8.38 5.92
N LYS A 20 -7.85 8.73 6.99
CA LYS A 20 -7.27 8.80 8.34
C LYS A 20 -6.67 7.47 8.78
N SER A 21 -7.36 6.36 8.51
CA SER A 21 -6.87 5.03 8.87
C SER A 21 -5.55 4.70 8.16
N GLU A 22 -5.40 5.09 6.89
CA GLU A 22 -4.16 4.90 6.14
C GLU A 22 -3.03 5.77 6.69
N LEU A 23 -3.27 7.07 6.93
CA LEU A 23 -2.27 7.97 7.51
C LEU A 23 -1.81 7.51 8.90
N ASN A 24 -2.73 7.12 9.78
CA ASN A 24 -2.39 6.57 11.08
C ASN A 24 -1.56 5.28 10.99
N SER A 25 -1.81 4.47 9.97
CA SER A 25 -1.02 3.26 9.73
C SER A 25 0.42 3.60 9.32
N MET A 26 0.59 4.60 8.47
CA MET A 26 1.90 5.09 8.05
C MET A 26 2.69 5.73 9.20
N GLU A 27 2.02 6.53 10.01
CA GLU A 27 2.61 7.14 11.20
C GLU A 27 3.09 6.08 12.22
N LYS A 28 2.25 5.09 12.52
CA LYS A 28 2.59 3.98 13.43
C LYS A 28 3.78 3.15 12.96
N ASN A 29 3.95 3.01 11.65
CA ASN A 29 5.07 2.27 11.06
C ASN A 29 6.28 3.17 10.76
N GLY A 30 6.24 4.46 11.09
CA GLY A 30 7.36 5.37 10.89
C GLY A 30 7.81 5.50 9.42
N VAL A 31 6.85 5.44 8.49
CA VAL A 31 7.11 5.33 7.04
C VAL A 31 7.89 6.52 6.48
N TRP A 32 7.76 7.70 7.10
CA TRP A 32 8.45 8.92 6.66
C TRP A 32 8.75 9.87 7.82
N LYS A 33 9.64 10.80 7.54
CA LYS A 33 9.89 11.97 8.39
C LYS A 33 9.68 13.24 7.57
N LEU A 34 9.13 14.28 8.22
CA LEU A 34 9.02 15.59 7.60
C LEU A 34 10.40 16.26 7.62
N VAL A 35 10.88 16.64 6.44
CA VAL A 35 12.19 17.26 6.26
C VAL A 35 12.11 18.43 5.28
N THR A 36 13.05 19.35 5.37
CA THR A 36 13.26 20.33 4.30
C THR A 36 13.96 19.64 3.12
N LEU A 37 13.42 19.83 1.91
CA LEU A 37 13.99 19.20 0.71
C LEU A 37 15.42 19.68 0.50
N PRO A 38 16.41 18.78 0.43
CA PRO A 38 17.78 19.15 0.15
C PRO A 38 17.94 19.75 -1.25
N GLN A 39 18.95 20.64 -1.41
CA GLN A 39 19.22 21.27 -2.67
C GLN A 39 19.62 20.22 -3.73
N GLY A 40 18.99 20.29 -4.90
CA GLY A 40 19.25 19.36 -6.01
C GLY A 40 18.39 18.10 -6.00
N CYS A 41 17.69 17.78 -4.91
CA CYS A 41 16.78 16.64 -4.85
C CYS A 41 15.44 16.94 -5.52
N LYS A 42 14.86 15.93 -6.19
CA LYS A 42 13.54 16.01 -6.80
C LYS A 42 12.56 15.16 -6.02
N PRO A 43 11.51 15.75 -5.43
CA PRO A 43 10.53 14.96 -4.69
C PRO A 43 9.60 14.20 -5.66
N ILE A 44 9.27 12.97 -5.32
CA ILE A 44 8.28 12.18 -6.03
C ILE A 44 6.89 12.68 -5.65
N GLY A 45 6.01 12.84 -6.63
CA GLY A 45 4.62 13.13 -6.36
C GLY A 45 3.88 11.92 -5.78
N CYS A 46 2.76 12.17 -5.12
CA CYS A 46 1.87 11.10 -4.65
C CYS A 46 0.44 11.31 -5.15
N LYS A 47 -0.39 10.29 -4.96
CA LYS A 47 -1.84 10.35 -5.23
C LYS A 47 -2.61 9.45 -4.30
N TRP A 48 -3.82 9.84 -3.98
CA TRP A 48 -4.79 8.98 -3.30
C TRP A 48 -5.51 8.06 -4.27
N VAL A 49 -5.63 6.80 -3.89
CA VAL A 49 -6.42 5.79 -4.62
C VAL A 49 -7.51 5.30 -3.68
N PHE A 50 -8.76 5.50 -4.08
CA PHE A 50 -9.94 5.10 -3.34
C PHE A 50 -10.56 3.85 -3.96
N LYS A 51 -10.91 2.88 -3.12
CA LYS A 51 -11.64 1.67 -3.52
C LYS A 51 -12.80 1.42 -2.58
N THR A 52 -13.96 1.09 -3.14
CA THR A 52 -15.09 0.51 -2.41
C THR A 52 -15.09 -0.99 -2.63
N LYS A 53 -15.26 -1.77 -1.57
CA LYS A 53 -15.47 -3.21 -1.65
C LYS A 53 -16.93 -3.52 -1.32
N GLY A 54 -17.57 -4.31 -2.18
CA GLY A 54 -18.90 -4.85 -1.95
C GLY A 54 -18.88 -6.25 -1.32
N ASN A 55 -19.97 -6.63 -0.70
CA ASN A 55 -20.24 -8.01 -0.31
C ASN A 55 -20.79 -8.81 -1.50
N SER A 56 -21.05 -10.10 -1.31
CA SER A 56 -21.63 -10.98 -2.33
C SER A 56 -23.02 -10.53 -2.82
N LYS A 57 -23.70 -9.65 -2.09
CA LYS A 57 -25.00 -9.06 -2.44
C LYS A 57 -24.88 -7.72 -3.16
N GLY A 58 -23.66 -7.28 -3.54
CA GLY A 58 -23.42 -6.01 -4.22
C GLY A 58 -23.48 -4.76 -3.34
N GLN A 59 -23.73 -4.91 -2.03
CA GLN A 59 -23.77 -3.77 -1.10
C GLN A 59 -22.36 -3.37 -0.70
N VAL A 60 -22.11 -2.06 -0.58
CA VAL A 60 -20.80 -1.55 -0.14
C VAL A 60 -20.57 -1.96 1.31
N ASN A 61 -19.54 -2.77 1.53
CA ASN A 61 -19.14 -3.25 2.85
C ASN A 61 -17.96 -2.46 3.43
N ARG A 62 -17.04 -1.96 2.59
CA ARG A 62 -15.82 -1.32 3.06
C ARG A 62 -15.30 -0.27 2.09
N TYR A 63 -14.87 0.85 2.65
CA TYR A 63 -14.11 1.87 1.94
C TYR A 63 -12.63 1.70 2.25
N LYS A 64 -11.78 1.83 1.24
CA LYS A 64 -10.33 1.82 1.37
C LYS A 64 -9.74 3.03 0.67
N ALA A 65 -8.80 3.68 1.33
CA ALA A 65 -7.91 4.67 0.75
C ALA A 65 -6.48 4.11 0.78
N ARG A 66 -5.70 4.44 -0.22
CA ARG A 66 -4.25 4.19 -0.27
C ARG A 66 -3.54 5.41 -0.78
N LEU A 67 -2.47 5.78 -0.12
CA LEU A 67 -1.54 6.75 -0.65
C LEU A 67 -0.51 6.03 -1.51
N VAL A 68 -0.34 6.49 -2.73
CA VAL A 68 0.54 5.84 -3.72
C VAL A 68 1.54 6.86 -4.24
N ALA A 69 2.83 6.56 -4.09
CA ALA A 69 3.90 7.33 -4.73
C ALA A 69 3.86 7.13 -6.25
N LYS A 70 4.18 8.19 -7.01
CA LYS A 70 4.22 8.15 -8.47
C LYS A 70 5.59 7.64 -8.96
N GLY A 71 5.92 6.38 -8.62
CA GLY A 71 7.21 5.77 -8.91
C GLY A 71 7.56 5.66 -10.41
N PHE A 72 6.59 5.81 -11.31
CA PHE A 72 6.84 5.79 -12.76
C PHE A 72 7.74 6.92 -13.27
N THR A 73 8.04 7.92 -12.45
CA THR A 73 8.98 8.99 -12.75
C THR A 73 10.42 8.66 -12.38
N GLN A 74 10.62 7.59 -11.62
CA GLN A 74 11.93 7.11 -11.18
C GLN A 74 12.59 6.27 -12.27
N LYS A 75 13.92 6.31 -12.31
CA LYS A 75 14.76 5.60 -13.28
C LYS A 75 15.58 4.53 -12.58
N GLU A 76 15.54 3.31 -13.10
CA GLU A 76 16.39 2.21 -12.67
C GLU A 76 17.88 2.56 -12.84
N GLY A 77 18.68 2.18 -11.87
CA GLY A 77 20.11 2.48 -11.82
C GLY A 77 20.48 3.91 -11.39
N ILE A 78 19.46 4.80 -11.19
CA ILE A 78 19.64 6.17 -10.71
C ILE A 78 18.88 6.41 -9.41
N ASP A 79 17.58 6.15 -9.44
CA ASP A 79 16.67 6.41 -8.32
C ASP A 79 16.40 5.15 -7.49
N TYR A 80 16.64 3.97 -8.04
CA TYR A 80 16.55 2.68 -7.37
C TYR A 80 17.40 1.63 -8.10
N ASN A 81 17.89 0.63 -7.37
CA ASN A 81 18.73 -0.42 -7.95
C ASN A 81 17.93 -1.67 -8.29
N GLU A 82 17.06 -2.09 -7.44
CA GLU A 82 16.31 -3.33 -7.59
C GLU A 82 14.88 -3.18 -7.06
N THR A 83 13.91 -3.80 -7.75
CA THR A 83 12.54 -3.89 -7.27
C THR A 83 12.20 -5.34 -6.97
N PHE A 84 12.06 -5.67 -5.71
CA PHE A 84 11.58 -6.98 -5.28
C PHE A 84 10.23 -6.83 -4.56
N SER A 85 9.27 -7.64 -5.00
CA SER A 85 7.97 -7.73 -4.33
C SER A 85 7.75 -9.17 -3.84
N PRO A 86 7.74 -9.43 -2.53
CA PRO A 86 7.52 -10.77 -1.98
C PRO A 86 6.05 -11.19 -2.12
N VAL A 87 5.64 -11.50 -3.34
CA VAL A 87 4.29 -11.96 -3.64
C VAL A 87 4.33 -13.45 -3.92
N SER A 88 3.60 -14.24 -3.15
CA SER A 88 3.45 -15.66 -3.41
C SER A 88 2.70 -15.91 -4.71
N THR A 89 3.20 -16.85 -5.50
CA THR A 89 2.54 -17.28 -6.74
C THR A 89 1.42 -18.29 -6.44
N LYS A 90 0.47 -18.44 -7.36
CA LYS A 90 -0.57 -19.47 -7.26
C LYS A 90 0.02 -20.89 -7.22
N ASP A 91 1.16 -21.07 -7.88
CA ASP A 91 1.82 -22.38 -7.92
C ASP A 91 2.50 -22.73 -6.59
N SER A 92 3.11 -21.75 -5.94
CA SER A 92 3.62 -21.92 -4.56
C SER A 92 2.50 -22.34 -3.60
N LEU A 93 1.34 -21.70 -3.70
CA LEU A 93 0.18 -22.06 -2.88
C LEU A 93 -0.30 -23.49 -3.17
N ARG A 94 -0.36 -23.90 -4.44
CA ARG A 94 -0.74 -25.27 -4.84
C ARG A 94 0.21 -26.31 -4.29
N ILE A 95 1.52 -26.05 -4.36
CA ILE A 95 2.56 -26.95 -3.81
C ILE A 95 2.36 -27.10 -2.30
N ILE A 96 2.18 -25.99 -1.57
CA ILE A 96 1.93 -26.03 -0.12
C ILE A 96 0.68 -26.86 0.20
N MET A 97 -0.42 -26.64 -0.52
CA MET A 97 -1.66 -27.40 -0.31
C MET A 97 -1.48 -28.90 -0.59
N ALA A 98 -0.70 -29.27 -1.60
CA ALA A 98 -0.38 -30.64 -1.91
C ALA A 98 0.46 -31.32 -0.80
N LEU A 99 1.43 -30.58 -0.23
CA LEU A 99 2.24 -31.07 0.90
C LEU A 99 1.39 -31.23 2.16
N VAL A 100 0.52 -30.25 2.45
CA VAL A 100 -0.43 -30.34 3.57
C VAL A 100 -1.30 -31.58 3.46
N ALA A 101 -1.88 -31.84 2.29
CA ALA A 101 -2.73 -33.02 2.06
C ALA A 101 -1.94 -34.34 2.13
N LYS A 102 -0.70 -34.34 1.59
CA LYS A 102 0.13 -35.58 1.57
C LYS A 102 0.62 -35.98 2.95
N PHE A 103 0.96 -35.00 3.79
CA PHE A 103 1.58 -35.27 5.10
C PHE A 103 0.64 -35.01 6.28
N ASP A 104 -0.65 -34.77 6.00
CA ASP A 104 -1.69 -34.47 7.01
C ASP A 104 -1.28 -33.33 7.96
N LEU A 105 -0.79 -32.23 7.40
CA LEU A 105 -0.29 -31.09 8.15
C LEU A 105 -1.42 -30.12 8.52
N HIS A 106 -1.26 -29.44 9.65
CA HIS A 106 -2.14 -28.32 9.99
C HIS A 106 -1.81 -27.10 9.15
N LEU A 107 -2.83 -26.50 8.52
CA LEU A 107 -2.69 -25.29 7.71
C LEU A 107 -3.25 -24.08 8.45
N HIS A 108 -2.43 -23.05 8.62
CA HIS A 108 -2.84 -21.75 9.13
C HIS A 108 -2.64 -20.68 8.06
N GLN A 109 -3.69 -19.92 7.76
CA GLN A 109 -3.60 -18.77 6.89
C GLN A 109 -3.51 -17.49 7.74
N MET A 110 -2.44 -16.75 7.57
CA MET A 110 -2.25 -15.46 8.23
C MET A 110 -2.02 -14.38 7.17
N ASP A 111 -2.55 -13.18 7.41
CA ASP A 111 -2.35 -12.00 6.57
C ASP A 111 -1.63 -10.92 7.38
N VAL A 112 -0.49 -10.45 6.87
CA VAL A 112 0.29 -9.41 7.53
C VAL A 112 -0.34 -8.06 7.23
N LYS A 113 -0.77 -7.38 8.28
CA LYS A 113 -1.26 -6.01 8.17
C LYS A 113 -0.12 -5.08 7.78
N THR A 114 -0.30 -4.33 6.68
CA THR A 114 0.70 -3.35 6.21
C THR A 114 2.08 -3.93 5.86
N ALA A 115 2.11 -5.14 5.27
CA ALA A 115 3.35 -5.89 4.97
C ALA A 115 4.44 -5.05 4.26
N PHE A 116 4.04 -4.20 3.30
CA PHE A 116 4.99 -3.35 2.55
C PHE A 116 5.47 -2.11 3.32
N LEU A 117 4.96 -1.83 4.50
CA LEU A 117 5.40 -0.72 5.34
C LEU A 117 6.39 -1.17 6.44
N ASN A 118 6.70 -2.45 6.52
CA ASN A 118 7.54 -3.02 7.57
C ASN A 118 9.01 -3.21 7.13
N GLY A 119 9.33 -2.86 5.89
CA GLY A 119 10.71 -2.92 5.37
C GLY A 119 11.43 -1.59 5.55
N ASP A 120 12.73 -1.66 5.79
CA ASP A 120 13.60 -0.49 5.72
C ASP A 120 13.95 -0.20 4.26
N LEU A 121 14.00 1.08 3.93
CA LEU A 121 14.40 1.58 2.62
C LEU A 121 15.83 2.09 2.72
N GLU A 122 16.74 1.53 1.93
CA GLU A 122 18.14 1.93 1.91
C GLU A 122 18.38 3.20 1.08
N GLU A 123 17.50 3.46 0.10
CA GLU A 123 17.58 4.63 -0.76
C GLU A 123 16.94 5.85 -0.10
N GLU A 124 17.57 7.01 -0.23
CA GLU A 124 17.00 8.30 0.17
C GLU A 124 15.97 8.78 -0.85
N ILE A 125 14.70 8.61 -0.54
CA ILE A 125 13.58 9.03 -1.40
C ILE A 125 12.80 10.15 -0.73
N TYR A 126 12.64 11.26 -1.45
CA TYR A 126 11.82 12.39 -1.00
C TYR A 126 10.46 12.37 -1.70
N MET A 127 9.40 12.52 -0.94
CA MET A 127 8.03 12.54 -1.46
C MET A 127 7.33 13.84 -1.09
N MET A 128 6.52 14.38 -2.00
CA MET A 128 5.66 15.51 -1.69
C MET A 128 4.63 15.11 -0.63
N GLN A 129 4.30 16.04 0.27
CA GLN A 129 3.20 15.82 1.22
C GLN A 129 1.90 15.50 0.48
N PRO A 130 1.10 14.55 0.97
CA PRO A 130 -0.18 14.17 0.39
C PRO A 130 -1.27 15.20 0.57
#